data_58ef8ce66afb227a2dcc4481760e08d1
#
_entry.id   58ef8ce66afb227a2dcc4481760e08d1
#
_cell.length_a   1.000
_cell.length_b   1.000
_cell.length_c   1.000
_cell.angle_alpha   90.00
_cell.angle_beta   90.00
_cell.angle_gamma   90.00
#
_symmetry.space_group_name_H-M   'P 1'
#
loop_
_entity.id
_entity.type
_entity.pdbx_description
1 polymer ?
#
loop_
_entity_poly.entity_id
_entity_poly.type
_entity_poly.pdbx_seq_one_letter_code
_entity_poly.pdbx_strand_id
1 'polypeptide(L)'
;MKKIVMSVVVTIFLSLISVPSFGQSSNKVDLTELIMEGKRMIQNGVDQWKLDVLLNARAIFERILSVQEKDYLPHYYLAYADYRLCVMYMSQKDDKNAYKYIEEGIKHLERSVELKSNFAESQALLASLYGFKIGLKWYLGMTLGPKSGSCFDKAVEIDSLNPRVYLLLGISKYHTPSMFGGGMDKAKSNLLKSTKLYEYYSTSDSLLPSWGYDEAYTWMGKIYMEEKEYQKAEDQFEKALLINPECSWVKYVLKKELTEKMKEKR
;
A
#
# COMPACT_ATOMS: atom_id res chain seq x y z
N MET A 1 -38.54 -22.21 -89.68
CA MET A 1 -37.53 -21.31 -89.13
C MET A 1 -37.39 -21.63 -87.67
N LYS A 2 -36.32 -22.41 -87.27
CA LYS A 2 -36.07 -22.81 -85.91
C LYS A 2 -35.01 -21.83 -85.33
N LYS A 3 -35.36 -21.16 -84.27
CA LYS A 3 -34.38 -20.30 -83.49
C LYS A 3 -33.60 -21.19 -82.51
N ILE A 4 -32.31 -21.24 -82.69
CA ILE A 4 -31.37 -21.89 -81.76
C ILE A 4 -31.08 -20.89 -80.62
N VAL A 5 -31.46 -21.28 -79.44
CA VAL A 5 -31.09 -20.53 -78.21
C VAL A 5 -29.81 -21.16 -77.71
N MET A 6 -28.68 -20.40 -77.74
CA MET A 6 -27.39 -20.80 -77.23
C MET A 6 -27.34 -20.41 -75.77
N SER A 7 -27.34 -21.44 -74.90
CA SER A 7 -27.20 -21.29 -73.48
C SER A 7 -25.70 -21.16 -73.10
N VAL A 8 -25.31 -20.02 -72.62
CA VAL A 8 -23.93 -19.76 -72.08
C VAL A 8 -23.90 -20.16 -70.59
N VAL A 9 -23.20 -21.26 -70.28
CA VAL A 9 -22.95 -21.68 -68.92
C VAL A 9 -21.73 -20.93 -68.43
N VAL A 10 -21.91 -19.97 -67.52
CA VAL A 10 -20.84 -19.29 -66.88
C VAL A 10 -20.47 -20.10 -65.62
N THR A 11 -19.32 -20.78 -65.67
CA THR A 11 -18.74 -21.50 -64.55
C THR A 11 -17.95 -20.51 -63.65
N ILE A 12 -18.53 -20.17 -62.53
CA ILE A 12 -17.80 -19.31 -61.53
C ILE A 12 -16.88 -20.22 -60.74
N PHE A 13 -15.59 -20.10 -60.96
CA PHE A 13 -14.55 -20.65 -60.10
C PHE A 13 -14.47 -19.82 -58.80
N LEU A 14 -15.05 -20.32 -57.70
CA LEU A 14 -14.80 -19.82 -56.36
C LEU A 14 -13.38 -20.31 -55.92
N SER A 15 -12.39 -19.46 -56.09
CA SER A 15 -11.10 -19.67 -55.43
C SER A 15 -11.29 -19.40 -53.93
N LEU A 16 -11.23 -20.47 -53.14
CA LEU A 16 -11.10 -20.42 -51.68
C LEU A 16 -9.76 -19.76 -51.34
N ILE A 17 -9.77 -18.45 -51.13
CA ILE A 17 -8.68 -17.77 -50.50
C ILE A 17 -8.71 -18.20 -49.03
N SER A 18 -7.81 -19.12 -48.66
CA SER A 18 -7.53 -19.43 -47.26
C SER A 18 -6.91 -18.19 -46.61
N VAL A 19 -7.72 -17.43 -45.90
CA VAL A 19 -7.23 -16.39 -44.99
C VAL A 19 -6.42 -17.08 -43.93
N PRO A 20 -5.11 -16.76 -43.76
CA PRO A 20 -4.34 -17.29 -42.65
C PRO A 20 -5.05 -16.82 -41.37
N SER A 21 -5.53 -17.74 -40.58
CA SER A 21 -5.95 -17.51 -39.21
C SER A 21 -4.73 -16.96 -38.47
N PHE A 22 -4.65 -15.65 -38.35
CA PHE A 22 -3.79 -15.02 -37.34
C PHE A 22 -4.32 -15.51 -35.99
N GLY A 23 -3.70 -16.55 -35.49
CA GLY A 23 -3.88 -16.96 -34.10
C GLY A 23 -3.62 -15.74 -33.25
N GLN A 24 -4.69 -15.14 -32.72
CA GLN A 24 -4.57 -14.25 -31.57
C GLN A 24 -3.96 -15.12 -30.46
N SER A 25 -2.63 -15.07 -30.35
CA SER A 25 -1.95 -15.33 -29.10
C SER A 25 -2.55 -14.26 -28.14
N SER A 26 -3.65 -14.62 -27.48
CA SER A 26 -4.08 -13.89 -26.31
C SER A 26 -2.91 -14.02 -25.32
N ASN A 27 -2.07 -13.00 -25.26
CA ASN A 27 -1.16 -12.83 -24.14
C ASN A 27 -2.03 -12.82 -22.90
N LYS A 28 -2.20 -14.00 -22.30
CA LYS A 28 -2.84 -14.14 -21.01
C LYS A 28 -1.93 -13.33 -20.07
N VAL A 29 -2.38 -12.14 -19.74
CA VAL A 29 -1.62 -11.25 -18.85
C VAL A 29 -1.34 -12.05 -17.58
N ASP A 30 -0.06 -12.25 -17.27
CA ASP A 30 0.31 -12.91 -16.03
C ASP A 30 -0.01 -11.97 -14.87
N LEU A 31 -1.09 -12.28 -14.16
CA LEU A 31 -1.55 -11.48 -13.01
C LEU A 31 -0.50 -11.46 -11.89
N THR A 32 0.31 -12.50 -11.76
CA THR A 32 1.42 -12.57 -10.82
C THR A 32 2.45 -11.49 -11.14
N GLU A 33 2.84 -11.37 -12.42
CA GLU A 33 3.78 -10.35 -12.87
C GLU A 33 3.22 -8.94 -12.65
N LEU A 34 1.94 -8.71 -12.96
CA LEU A 34 1.28 -7.41 -12.70
C LEU A 34 1.22 -7.05 -11.21
N ILE A 35 0.94 -8.00 -10.33
CA ILE A 35 0.97 -7.75 -8.88
C ILE A 35 2.38 -7.37 -8.45
N MET A 36 3.40 -8.08 -8.92
CA MET A 36 4.80 -7.77 -8.61
C MET A 36 5.24 -6.41 -9.15
N GLU A 37 4.81 -6.05 -10.35
CA GLU A 37 5.03 -4.71 -10.91
C GLU A 37 4.36 -3.63 -10.07
N GLY A 38 3.08 -3.79 -9.73
CA GLY A 38 2.34 -2.84 -8.89
C GLY A 38 2.99 -2.66 -7.52
N LYS A 39 3.41 -3.74 -6.86
CA LYS A 39 4.17 -3.70 -5.59
C LYS A 39 5.45 -2.86 -5.73
N ARG A 40 6.26 -3.14 -6.76
CA ARG A 40 7.50 -2.40 -7.02
C ARG A 40 7.23 -0.92 -7.30
N MET A 41 6.16 -0.61 -8.04
CA MET A 41 5.80 0.78 -8.31
C MET A 41 5.32 1.52 -7.05
N ILE A 42 4.56 0.86 -6.16
CA ILE A 42 4.21 1.47 -4.87
C ILE A 42 5.48 1.80 -4.09
N GLN A 43 6.42 0.85 -3.98
CA GLN A 43 7.68 1.09 -3.27
C GLN A 43 8.46 2.25 -3.88
N ASN A 44 8.66 2.26 -5.20
CA ASN A 44 9.34 3.35 -5.90
C ASN A 44 8.67 4.71 -5.70
N GLY A 45 7.33 4.75 -5.72
CA GLY A 45 6.57 5.98 -5.48
C GLY A 45 6.76 6.51 -4.06
N VAL A 46 6.81 5.63 -3.07
CA VAL A 46 7.10 5.98 -1.67
C VAL A 46 8.56 6.45 -1.51
N ASP A 47 9.52 5.69 -2.02
CA ASP A 47 10.95 5.98 -1.88
C ASP A 47 11.33 7.32 -2.50
N GLN A 48 10.80 7.61 -3.68
CA GLN A 48 11.09 8.83 -4.43
C GLN A 48 10.12 9.97 -4.13
N TRP A 49 9.12 9.73 -3.28
CA TRP A 49 8.03 10.68 -2.96
C TRP A 49 7.31 11.20 -4.21
N LYS A 50 6.96 10.28 -5.15
CA LYS A 50 6.35 10.61 -6.44
C LYS A 50 4.89 10.19 -6.51
N LEU A 51 4.02 11.19 -6.56
CA LEU A 51 2.57 11.02 -6.61
C LEU A 51 2.10 10.30 -7.88
N ASP A 52 2.64 10.66 -9.04
CA ASP A 52 2.30 10.07 -10.34
C ASP A 52 2.65 8.58 -10.41
N VAL A 53 3.77 8.17 -9.81
CA VAL A 53 4.16 6.76 -9.73
C VAL A 53 3.18 5.96 -8.88
N LEU A 54 2.72 6.51 -7.75
CA LEU A 54 1.69 5.87 -6.91
C LEU A 54 0.34 5.77 -7.62
N LEU A 55 -0.07 6.81 -8.38
CA LEU A 55 -1.29 6.78 -9.18
C LEU A 55 -1.21 5.70 -10.27
N ASN A 56 -0.07 5.54 -10.93
CA ASN A 56 0.14 4.49 -11.91
C ASN A 56 0.12 3.10 -11.27
N ALA A 57 0.74 2.92 -10.08
CA ALA A 57 0.66 1.67 -9.34
C ALA A 57 -0.79 1.32 -8.97
N ARG A 58 -1.56 2.30 -8.52
CA ARG A 58 -2.98 2.16 -8.23
C ARG A 58 -3.77 1.67 -9.45
N ALA A 59 -3.53 2.26 -10.63
CA ALA A 59 -4.19 1.87 -11.87
C ALA A 59 -3.88 0.42 -12.30
N ILE A 60 -2.70 -0.11 -11.98
CA ILE A 60 -2.38 -1.54 -12.20
C ILE A 60 -3.36 -2.42 -11.39
N PHE A 61 -3.56 -2.14 -10.10
CA PHE A 61 -4.46 -2.95 -9.26
C PHE A 61 -5.92 -2.79 -9.65
N GLU A 62 -6.36 -1.60 -10.08
CA GLU A 62 -7.70 -1.42 -10.67
C GLU A 62 -7.90 -2.31 -11.91
N ARG A 63 -6.89 -2.38 -12.78
CA ARG A 63 -6.93 -3.24 -13.98
C ARG A 63 -6.94 -4.73 -13.60
N ILE A 64 -6.20 -5.15 -12.59
CA ILE A 64 -6.27 -6.53 -12.08
C ILE A 64 -7.67 -6.83 -11.56
N LEU A 65 -8.27 -5.95 -10.76
CA LEU A 65 -9.59 -6.12 -10.18
C LEU A 65 -10.71 -6.12 -11.24
N SER A 66 -10.51 -5.48 -12.40
CA SER A 66 -11.48 -5.53 -13.50
C SER A 66 -11.66 -6.93 -14.10
N VAL A 67 -10.69 -7.83 -13.91
CA VAL A 67 -10.71 -9.21 -14.39
C VAL A 67 -10.71 -10.26 -13.28
N GLN A 68 -10.34 -9.89 -12.05
CA GLN A 68 -10.24 -10.78 -10.89
C GLN A 68 -10.78 -10.10 -9.60
N GLU A 69 -12.04 -9.72 -9.63
CA GLU A 69 -12.71 -8.98 -8.54
C GLU A 69 -12.77 -9.75 -7.20
N LYS A 70 -12.71 -11.08 -7.23
CA LYS A 70 -12.88 -11.94 -6.05
C LYS A 70 -11.56 -12.34 -5.37
N ASP A 71 -10.46 -11.67 -5.67
CA ASP A 71 -9.20 -11.91 -5.01
C ASP A 71 -8.94 -10.80 -3.96
N TYR A 72 -8.64 -11.22 -2.71
CA TYR A 72 -8.40 -10.30 -1.59
C TYR A 72 -7.13 -9.47 -1.77
N LEU A 73 -6.10 -10.04 -2.41
CA LEU A 73 -4.76 -9.46 -2.44
C LEU A 73 -4.67 -8.21 -3.36
N PRO A 74 -5.24 -8.17 -4.57
CA PRO A 74 -5.33 -6.94 -5.35
C PRO A 74 -6.15 -5.84 -4.65
N HIS A 75 -7.22 -6.18 -3.92
CA HIS A 75 -7.94 -5.22 -3.08
C HIS A 75 -7.06 -4.63 -1.99
N TYR A 76 -6.27 -5.47 -1.31
CA TYR A 76 -5.30 -5.01 -0.31
C TYR A 76 -4.28 -4.04 -0.92
N TYR A 77 -3.67 -4.39 -2.06
CA TYR A 77 -2.65 -3.52 -2.68
C TYR A 77 -3.22 -2.23 -3.26
N LEU A 78 -4.43 -2.26 -3.79
CA LEU A 78 -5.11 -1.05 -4.22
C LEU A 78 -5.31 -0.10 -3.03
N ALA A 79 -5.80 -0.63 -1.92
CA ALA A 79 -5.95 0.15 -0.70
C ALA A 79 -4.60 0.59 -0.08
N TYR A 80 -3.55 -0.21 -0.24
CA TYR A 80 -2.22 0.19 0.18
C TYR A 80 -1.67 1.36 -0.65
N ALA A 81 -1.92 1.37 -1.96
CA ALA A 81 -1.63 2.53 -2.80
C ALA A 81 -2.44 3.75 -2.37
N ASP A 82 -3.73 3.59 -2.05
CA ASP A 82 -4.59 4.65 -1.52
C ASP A 82 -4.09 5.19 -0.16
N TYR A 83 -3.64 4.30 0.73
CA TYR A 83 -2.99 4.68 1.99
C TYR A 83 -1.75 5.55 1.75
N ARG A 84 -0.90 5.21 0.79
CA ARG A 84 0.29 6.00 0.45
C ARG A 84 -0.05 7.33 -0.21
N LEU A 85 -1.05 7.34 -1.10
CA LEU A 85 -1.57 8.56 -1.71
C LEU A 85 -2.14 9.52 -0.68
N CYS A 86 -2.95 9.03 0.28
CA CYS A 86 -3.51 9.90 1.30
C CYS A 86 -2.42 10.54 2.18
N VAL A 87 -1.35 9.81 2.53
CA VAL A 87 -0.19 10.37 3.27
C VAL A 87 0.47 11.51 2.48
N MET A 88 0.68 11.32 1.16
CA MET A 88 1.25 12.38 0.32
C MET A 88 0.36 13.61 0.23
N TYR A 89 -0.95 13.44 0.00
CA TYR A 89 -1.89 14.55 -0.05
C TYR A 89 -2.00 15.28 1.29
N MET A 90 -2.02 14.55 2.42
CA MET A 90 -1.99 15.16 3.75
C MET A 90 -0.72 16.01 3.96
N SER A 91 0.44 15.55 3.50
CA SER A 91 1.69 16.32 3.58
C SER A 91 1.64 17.63 2.77
N GLN A 92 0.87 17.63 1.67
CA GLN A 92 0.63 18.80 0.82
C GLN A 92 -0.55 19.67 1.31
N LYS A 93 -1.20 19.29 2.42
CA LYS A 93 -2.41 19.95 2.96
C LYS A 93 -3.60 19.90 1.98
N ASP A 94 -3.63 18.91 1.11
CA ASP A 94 -4.77 18.65 0.22
C ASP A 94 -5.72 17.63 0.88
N ASP A 95 -6.43 18.09 1.90
CA ASP A 95 -7.36 17.27 2.67
C ASP A 95 -8.49 16.68 1.82
N LYS A 96 -8.86 17.34 0.71
CA LYS A 96 -9.92 16.86 -0.19
C LYS A 96 -9.48 15.56 -0.88
N ASN A 97 -8.30 15.55 -1.50
CA ASN A 97 -7.78 14.37 -2.16
C ASN A 97 -7.35 13.31 -1.14
N ALA A 98 -6.76 13.69 -0.01
CA ALA A 98 -6.47 12.76 1.08
C ALA A 98 -7.73 12.02 1.53
N TYR A 99 -8.83 12.73 1.78
CA TYR A 99 -10.10 12.15 2.20
C TYR A 99 -10.68 11.20 1.14
N LYS A 100 -10.59 11.55 -0.15
CA LYS A 100 -11.01 10.69 -1.26
C LYS A 100 -10.32 9.33 -1.20
N TYR A 101 -8.98 9.31 -1.12
CA TYR A 101 -8.22 8.06 -1.09
C TYR A 101 -8.39 7.28 0.22
N ILE A 102 -8.65 7.94 1.34
CA ILE A 102 -9.05 7.26 2.58
C ILE A 102 -10.36 6.48 2.38
N GLU A 103 -11.38 7.10 1.77
CA GLU A 103 -12.68 6.44 1.55
C GLU A 103 -12.56 5.26 0.59
N GLU A 104 -11.83 5.43 -0.52
CA GLU A 104 -11.60 4.38 -1.50
C GLU A 104 -10.81 3.21 -0.89
N GLY A 105 -9.74 3.52 -0.15
CA GLY A 105 -8.94 2.50 0.53
C GLY A 105 -9.73 1.72 1.60
N ILE A 106 -10.57 2.39 2.39
CA ILE A 106 -11.46 1.73 3.36
C ILE A 106 -12.37 0.73 2.64
N LYS A 107 -13.03 1.13 1.54
CA LYS A 107 -13.92 0.25 0.77
C LYS A 107 -13.19 -1.00 0.26
N HIS A 108 -11.98 -0.83 -0.25
CA HIS A 108 -11.19 -1.96 -0.76
C HIS A 108 -10.69 -2.87 0.37
N LEU A 109 -10.32 -2.32 1.54
CA LEU A 109 -9.93 -3.14 2.68
C LEU A 109 -11.10 -3.89 3.32
N GLU A 110 -12.27 -3.28 3.41
CA GLU A 110 -13.49 -3.98 3.82
C GLU A 110 -13.75 -5.17 2.89
N ARG A 111 -13.61 -4.98 1.58
CA ARG A 111 -13.74 -6.08 0.61
C ARG A 111 -12.65 -7.14 0.75
N SER A 112 -11.39 -6.74 0.98
CA SER A 112 -10.29 -7.69 1.23
C SER A 112 -10.54 -8.53 2.48
N VAL A 113 -11.04 -7.93 3.57
CA VAL A 113 -11.42 -8.61 4.82
C VAL A 113 -12.59 -9.56 4.61
N GLU A 114 -13.61 -9.19 3.82
CA GLU A 114 -14.72 -10.09 3.47
C GLU A 114 -14.23 -11.33 2.70
N LEU A 115 -13.32 -11.13 1.73
CA LEU A 115 -12.78 -12.21 0.91
C LEU A 115 -11.80 -13.11 1.68
N LYS A 116 -11.05 -12.54 2.63
CA LYS A 116 -10.07 -13.26 3.45
C LYS A 116 -9.99 -12.68 4.87
N SER A 117 -10.87 -13.12 5.75
CA SER A 117 -11.00 -12.59 7.11
C SER A 117 -9.77 -12.83 8.01
N ASN A 118 -8.91 -13.80 7.66
CA ASN A 118 -7.68 -14.15 8.38
C ASN A 118 -6.40 -13.55 7.76
N PHE A 119 -6.51 -12.42 7.06
CA PHE A 119 -5.36 -11.68 6.57
C PHE A 119 -5.11 -10.43 7.44
N ALA A 120 -4.14 -10.55 8.34
CA ALA A 120 -3.86 -9.57 9.39
C ALA A 120 -3.55 -8.16 8.85
N GLU A 121 -2.82 -8.09 7.72
CA GLU A 121 -2.44 -6.82 7.10
C GLU A 121 -3.64 -6.00 6.62
N SER A 122 -4.71 -6.64 6.11
CA SER A 122 -5.92 -5.91 5.73
C SER A 122 -6.61 -5.29 6.94
N GLN A 123 -6.68 -6.00 8.06
CA GLN A 123 -7.23 -5.46 9.30
C GLN A 123 -6.40 -4.28 9.84
N ALA A 124 -5.07 -4.42 9.88
CA ALA A 124 -4.19 -3.37 10.41
C ALA A 124 -4.20 -2.11 9.52
N LEU A 125 -4.23 -2.28 8.19
CA LEU A 125 -4.27 -1.16 7.27
C LEU A 125 -5.65 -0.46 7.31
N LEU A 126 -6.75 -1.20 7.45
CA LEU A 126 -8.11 -0.67 7.64
C LEU A 126 -8.19 0.18 8.92
N ALA A 127 -7.63 -0.34 10.03
CA ALA A 127 -7.53 0.41 11.27
C ALA A 127 -6.78 1.74 11.10
N SER A 128 -5.69 1.73 10.34
CA SER A 128 -4.88 2.93 10.05
C SER A 128 -5.66 3.97 9.24
N LEU A 129 -6.41 3.55 8.22
CA LEU A 129 -7.25 4.45 7.43
C LEU A 129 -8.41 5.05 8.24
N TYR A 130 -9.01 4.28 9.16
CA TYR A 130 -9.96 4.87 10.12
C TYR A 130 -9.29 5.93 10.98
N GLY A 131 -8.06 5.71 11.43
CA GLY A 131 -7.27 6.70 12.17
C GLY A 131 -7.02 7.97 11.35
N PHE A 132 -6.63 7.87 10.07
CA PHE A 132 -6.47 9.02 9.19
C PHE A 132 -7.77 9.78 8.95
N LYS A 133 -8.88 9.06 8.78
CA LYS A 133 -10.21 9.67 8.66
C LYS A 133 -10.60 10.48 9.90
N ILE A 134 -10.30 9.97 11.09
CA ILE A 134 -10.47 10.70 12.35
C ILE A 134 -9.56 11.93 12.38
N GLY A 135 -8.30 11.81 11.96
CA GLY A 135 -7.34 12.91 11.89
C GLY A 135 -7.85 14.10 11.05
N LEU A 136 -8.48 13.82 9.91
CA LEU A 136 -9.10 14.84 9.05
C LEU A 136 -10.47 15.32 9.56
N LYS A 137 -11.22 14.47 10.26
CA LYS A 137 -12.57 14.73 10.77
C LYS A 137 -12.70 14.24 12.21
N TRP A 138 -12.15 14.99 13.15
CA TRP A 138 -12.03 14.63 14.55
C TRP A 138 -13.36 14.19 15.22
N TYR A 139 -14.50 14.75 14.79
CA TYR A 139 -15.82 14.38 15.30
C TYR A 139 -16.22 12.92 15.03
N LEU A 140 -15.53 12.24 14.09
CA LEU A 140 -15.74 10.81 13.83
C LEU A 140 -15.03 9.92 14.86
N GLY A 141 -14.25 10.48 15.78
CA GLY A 141 -13.47 9.72 16.76
C GLY A 141 -14.31 8.78 17.63
N MET A 142 -15.52 9.22 18.04
CA MET A 142 -16.41 8.41 18.86
C MET A 142 -16.94 7.16 18.11
N THR A 143 -17.12 7.23 16.81
CA THR A 143 -17.64 6.13 15.99
C THR A 143 -16.56 5.26 15.37
N LEU A 144 -15.49 5.88 14.85
CA LEU A 144 -14.41 5.17 14.16
C LEU A 144 -13.28 4.73 15.10
N GLY A 145 -13.08 5.39 16.25
CA GLY A 145 -12.07 5.00 17.24
C GLY A 145 -12.21 3.55 17.70
N PRO A 146 -13.41 3.14 18.20
CA PRO A 146 -13.66 1.75 18.55
C PRO A 146 -13.50 0.77 17.38
N LYS A 147 -13.90 1.16 16.16
CA LYS A 147 -13.70 0.33 14.95
C LYS A 147 -12.24 0.14 14.63
N SER A 148 -11.45 1.22 14.65
CA SER A 148 -9.98 1.15 14.45
C SER A 148 -9.33 0.25 15.51
N GLY A 149 -9.68 0.40 16.79
CA GLY A 149 -9.20 -0.46 17.86
C GLY A 149 -9.52 -1.93 17.61
N SER A 150 -10.78 -2.26 17.33
CA SER A 150 -11.20 -3.63 17.04
C SER A 150 -10.49 -4.25 15.84
N CYS A 151 -10.20 -3.46 14.78
CA CYS A 151 -9.44 -3.96 13.62
C CYS A 151 -7.99 -4.27 14.01
N PHE A 152 -7.32 -3.43 14.81
CA PHE A 152 -5.98 -3.73 15.32
C PHE A 152 -5.97 -4.96 16.23
N ASP A 153 -6.94 -5.10 17.14
CA ASP A 153 -7.05 -6.27 18.02
C ASP A 153 -7.19 -7.55 17.20
N LYS A 154 -8.05 -7.54 16.18
CA LYS A 154 -8.19 -8.66 15.24
C LYS A 154 -6.90 -8.94 14.45
N ALA A 155 -6.21 -7.91 13.99
CA ALA A 155 -4.94 -8.10 13.29
C ALA A 155 -3.90 -8.82 14.17
N VAL A 156 -3.80 -8.43 15.44
CA VAL A 156 -2.91 -9.06 16.41
C VAL A 156 -3.36 -10.51 16.75
N GLU A 157 -4.66 -10.75 16.83
CA GLU A 157 -5.22 -12.09 17.05
C GLU A 157 -4.93 -13.03 15.89
N ILE A 158 -5.06 -12.55 14.64
CA ILE A 158 -4.81 -13.33 13.42
C ILE A 158 -3.33 -13.69 13.29
N ASP A 159 -2.43 -12.71 13.48
CA ASP A 159 -0.99 -12.91 13.35
C ASP A 159 -0.21 -12.03 14.33
N SER A 160 0.01 -12.55 15.53
CA SER A 160 0.73 -11.88 16.62
C SER A 160 2.25 -11.73 16.37
N LEU A 161 2.77 -12.31 15.29
CA LEU A 161 4.19 -12.21 14.89
C LEU A 161 4.39 -11.37 13.63
N ASN A 162 3.33 -10.79 13.08
CA ASN A 162 3.42 -9.96 11.89
C ASN A 162 3.99 -8.56 12.22
N PRO A 163 5.20 -8.21 11.73
CA PRO A 163 5.84 -6.95 12.08
C PRO A 163 5.08 -5.73 11.57
N ARG A 164 4.37 -5.82 10.43
CA ARG A 164 3.58 -4.71 9.85
C ARG A 164 2.39 -4.34 10.70
N VAL A 165 1.78 -5.31 11.39
CA VAL A 165 0.71 -5.04 12.35
C VAL A 165 1.20 -4.12 13.45
N TYR A 166 2.38 -4.40 14.03
CA TYR A 166 2.96 -3.56 15.09
C TYR A 166 3.53 -2.25 14.57
N LEU A 167 4.02 -2.19 13.34
CA LEU A 167 4.38 -0.95 12.68
C LEU A 167 3.18 0.00 12.60
N LEU A 168 2.09 -0.45 12.00
CA LEU A 168 0.87 0.35 11.82
C LEU A 168 0.23 0.72 13.16
N LEU A 169 0.19 -0.22 14.11
CA LEU A 169 -0.28 0.05 15.47
C LEU A 169 0.60 1.08 16.18
N GLY A 170 1.92 1.00 16.04
CA GLY A 170 2.86 1.97 16.59
C GLY A 170 2.65 3.37 16.03
N ILE A 171 2.51 3.49 14.70
CA ILE A 171 2.21 4.76 14.02
C ILE A 171 0.87 5.31 14.49
N SER A 172 -0.15 4.46 14.60
CA SER A 172 -1.46 4.85 15.11
C SER A 172 -1.37 5.40 16.56
N LYS A 173 -0.62 4.73 17.45
CA LYS A 173 -0.42 5.19 18.84
C LYS A 173 0.35 6.49 18.92
N TYR A 174 1.29 6.72 18.01
CA TYR A 174 2.03 7.98 17.92
C TYR A 174 1.10 9.17 17.63
N HIS A 175 0.16 9.01 16.72
CA HIS A 175 -0.78 10.07 16.34
C HIS A 175 -2.03 10.17 17.26
N THR A 176 -2.27 9.17 18.10
CA THR A 176 -3.42 9.16 19.00
C THR A 176 -3.04 9.78 20.35
N PRO A 177 -3.77 10.79 20.86
CA PRO A 177 -3.54 11.34 22.19
C PRO A 177 -3.64 10.27 23.30
N SER A 178 -2.86 10.44 24.38
CA SER A 178 -2.81 9.47 25.49
C SER A 178 -4.17 9.24 26.14
N MET A 179 -5.01 10.29 26.22
CA MET A 179 -6.38 10.20 26.77
C MET A 179 -7.30 9.30 25.93
N PHE A 180 -6.99 9.06 24.67
CA PHE A 180 -7.69 8.13 23.78
C PHE A 180 -6.94 6.80 23.58
N GLY A 181 -6.02 6.48 24.48
CA GLY A 181 -5.30 5.22 24.49
C GLY A 181 -4.08 5.13 23.57
N GLY A 182 -3.60 6.27 23.04
CA GLY A 182 -2.33 6.41 22.33
C GLY A 182 -1.18 6.85 23.24
N GLY A 183 -0.26 7.64 22.67
CA GLY A 183 0.88 8.26 23.33
C GLY A 183 2.22 7.63 22.98
N MET A 184 3.29 8.38 23.26
CA MET A 184 4.66 8.10 22.84
C MET A 184 5.17 6.75 23.35
N ASP A 185 4.93 6.41 24.62
CA ASP A 185 5.38 5.14 25.22
C ASP A 185 4.76 3.93 24.51
N LYS A 186 3.47 4.00 24.21
CA LYS A 186 2.78 2.93 23.49
C LYS A 186 3.25 2.82 22.04
N ALA A 187 3.47 3.96 21.38
CA ALA A 187 4.04 4.02 20.05
C ALA A 187 5.41 3.34 20.02
N LYS A 188 6.30 3.76 20.91
CA LYS A 188 7.65 3.21 21.06
C LYS A 188 7.66 1.70 21.33
N SER A 189 6.81 1.24 22.25
CA SER A 189 6.70 -0.19 22.57
C SER A 189 6.30 -1.03 21.36
N ASN A 190 5.29 -0.59 20.58
CA ASN A 190 4.85 -1.30 19.38
C ASN A 190 5.90 -1.26 18.27
N LEU A 191 6.54 -0.11 18.03
CA LEU A 191 7.58 0.02 17.02
C LEU A 191 8.83 -0.81 17.38
N LEU A 192 9.21 -0.87 18.65
CA LEU A 192 10.30 -1.75 19.11
C LEU A 192 9.94 -3.23 18.88
N LYS A 193 8.69 -3.63 19.10
CA LYS A 193 8.23 -4.98 18.78
C LYS A 193 8.29 -5.21 17.27
N SER A 194 7.85 -4.25 16.47
CA SER A 194 7.92 -4.31 15.01
C SER A 194 9.35 -4.52 14.51
N THR A 195 10.32 -3.69 14.94
CA THR A 195 11.73 -3.83 14.50
C THR A 195 12.30 -5.21 14.84
N LYS A 196 12.04 -5.71 16.07
CA LYS A 196 12.49 -7.05 16.48
C LYS A 196 11.87 -8.17 15.65
N LEU A 197 10.59 -8.07 15.34
CA LEU A 197 9.92 -9.09 14.53
C LEU A 197 10.44 -9.09 13.09
N TYR A 198 10.75 -7.93 12.51
CA TYR A 198 11.33 -7.86 11.17
C TYR A 198 12.68 -8.56 11.05
N GLU A 199 13.49 -8.62 12.11
CA GLU A 199 14.78 -9.32 12.10
C GLU A 199 14.65 -10.82 11.77
N TYR A 200 13.49 -11.41 12.06
CA TYR A 200 13.22 -12.84 11.86
C TYR A 200 12.09 -13.10 10.86
N TYR A 201 11.43 -12.04 10.37
CA TYR A 201 10.29 -12.18 9.49
C TYR A 201 10.74 -12.49 8.07
N SER A 202 10.23 -13.60 7.54
CA SER A 202 10.39 -13.96 6.13
C SER A 202 9.09 -14.56 5.59
N THR A 203 8.83 -14.34 4.31
CA THR A 203 7.76 -15.01 3.58
C THR A 203 8.33 -15.62 2.31
N SER A 204 7.95 -16.85 2.01
CA SER A 204 8.31 -17.51 0.75
C SER A 204 7.40 -17.09 -0.41
N ASP A 205 6.24 -16.51 -0.12
CA ASP A 205 5.31 -16.02 -1.12
C ASP A 205 5.65 -14.57 -1.49
N SER A 206 6.21 -14.39 -2.69
CA SER A 206 6.61 -13.08 -3.21
C SER A 206 5.42 -12.13 -3.46
N LEU A 207 4.19 -12.65 -3.55
CA LEU A 207 3.00 -11.84 -3.72
C LEU A 207 2.55 -11.19 -2.41
N LEU A 208 2.89 -11.76 -1.25
CA LEU A 208 2.56 -11.18 0.04
C LEU A 208 3.30 -9.86 0.31
N PRO A 209 2.80 -9.02 1.22
CA PRO A 209 3.44 -7.75 1.58
C PRO A 209 4.88 -7.94 2.09
N SER A 210 5.79 -7.08 1.58
CA SER A 210 7.21 -7.10 1.94
C SER A 210 7.75 -5.73 2.39
N TRP A 211 6.89 -4.71 2.51
CA TRP A 211 7.21 -3.34 2.91
C TRP A 211 7.32 -3.18 4.44
N GLY A 212 7.90 -2.07 4.89
CA GLY A 212 7.77 -1.57 6.25
C GLY A 212 8.97 -1.81 7.15
N TYR A 213 9.98 -2.60 6.76
CA TYR A 213 11.12 -2.87 7.63
C TYR A 213 11.96 -1.59 7.89
N ASP A 214 12.28 -0.86 6.86
CA ASP A 214 12.93 0.45 6.95
C ASP A 214 12.06 1.49 7.67
N GLU A 215 10.74 1.45 7.45
CA GLU A 215 9.79 2.34 8.09
C GLU A 215 9.73 2.13 9.62
N ALA A 216 9.86 0.90 10.09
CA ALA A 216 9.88 0.62 11.53
C ALA A 216 11.05 1.33 12.22
N TYR A 217 12.24 1.29 11.62
CA TYR A 217 13.39 2.06 12.11
C TYR A 217 13.22 3.57 11.92
N THR A 218 12.64 3.99 10.80
CA THR A 218 12.35 5.41 10.55
C THR A 218 11.47 6.01 11.64
N TRP A 219 10.38 5.33 12.00
CA TRP A 219 9.48 5.79 13.05
C TRP A 219 10.10 5.71 14.45
N MET A 220 10.95 4.71 14.73
CA MET A 220 11.74 4.68 15.95
C MET A 220 12.70 5.88 16.05
N GLY A 221 13.35 6.23 14.94
CA GLY A 221 14.20 7.41 14.87
C GLY A 221 13.44 8.70 15.16
N LYS A 222 12.21 8.84 14.62
CA LYS A 222 11.35 9.99 14.91
C LYS A 222 11.00 10.08 16.40
N ILE A 223 10.66 8.97 17.05
CA ILE A 223 10.39 8.95 18.49
C ILE A 223 11.61 9.41 19.27
N TYR A 224 12.79 8.86 19.01
CA TYR A 224 14.01 9.27 19.69
C TYR A 224 14.36 10.75 19.44
N MET A 225 14.09 11.27 18.25
CA MET A 225 14.29 12.67 17.93
C MET A 225 13.39 13.59 18.78
N GLU A 226 12.13 13.20 19.01
CA GLU A 226 11.19 13.93 19.88
C GLU A 226 11.55 13.81 21.37
N GLU A 227 12.08 12.67 21.78
CA GLU A 227 12.65 12.46 23.13
C GLU A 227 13.99 13.21 23.33
N LYS A 228 14.50 13.89 22.30
CA LYS A 228 15.82 14.57 22.28
C LYS A 228 17.01 13.62 22.46
N GLU A 229 16.81 12.34 22.19
CA GLU A 229 17.84 11.31 22.18
C GLU A 229 18.49 11.21 20.79
N TYR A 230 19.11 12.31 20.34
CA TYR A 230 19.50 12.52 18.95
C TYR A 230 20.46 11.46 18.39
N GLN A 231 21.41 10.96 19.21
CA GLN A 231 22.30 9.89 18.77
C GLN A 231 21.54 8.61 18.48
N LYS A 232 20.57 8.25 19.33
CA LYS A 232 19.73 7.08 19.06
C LYS A 232 18.85 7.28 17.83
N ALA A 233 18.37 8.51 17.59
CA ALA A 233 17.61 8.83 16.38
C ALA A 233 18.48 8.62 15.13
N GLU A 234 19.74 9.11 15.14
CA GLU A 234 20.69 8.92 14.04
C GLU A 234 20.94 7.43 13.77
N ASP A 235 21.19 6.64 14.81
CA ASP A 235 21.43 5.19 14.70
C ASP A 235 20.23 4.47 14.06
N GLN A 236 19.00 4.90 14.35
CA GLN A 236 17.82 4.31 13.72
C GLN A 236 17.67 4.73 12.25
N PHE A 237 17.96 5.98 11.92
CA PHE A 237 17.93 6.44 10.53
C PHE A 237 18.99 5.76 9.67
N GLU A 238 20.19 5.50 10.22
CA GLU A 238 21.23 4.73 9.53
C GLU A 238 20.77 3.28 9.28
N LYS A 239 20.13 2.63 10.24
CA LYS A 239 19.54 1.30 10.05
C LYS A 239 18.45 1.29 8.98
N ALA A 240 17.59 2.31 8.97
CA ALA A 240 16.56 2.44 7.93
C ALA A 240 17.20 2.56 6.54
N LEU A 241 18.25 3.38 6.38
CA LEU A 241 18.98 3.55 5.12
C LEU A 241 19.82 2.35 4.72
N LEU A 242 20.27 1.54 5.68
CA LEU A 242 20.94 0.26 5.37
C LEU A 242 19.98 -0.74 4.72
N ILE A 243 18.71 -0.75 5.16
CA ILE A 243 17.65 -1.61 4.61
C ILE A 243 17.14 -1.05 3.28
N ASN A 244 16.87 0.25 3.24
CA ASN A 244 16.35 0.96 2.07
C ASN A 244 17.17 2.21 1.77
N PRO A 245 18.24 2.09 0.97
CA PRO A 245 19.08 3.21 0.59
C PRO A 245 18.34 4.29 -0.22
N GLU A 246 17.19 4.00 -0.80
CA GLU A 246 16.42 4.94 -1.62
C GLU A 246 15.37 5.76 -0.86
N CYS A 247 15.22 5.55 0.45
CA CYS A 247 14.26 6.27 1.28
C CYS A 247 14.56 7.79 1.33
N SER A 248 13.93 8.54 0.42
CA SER A 248 14.12 10.01 0.31
C SER A 248 13.71 10.76 1.57
N TRP A 249 12.67 10.28 2.25
CA TRP A 249 12.21 10.91 3.48
C TRP A 249 13.26 10.92 4.58
N VAL A 250 13.93 9.80 4.80
CA VAL A 250 15.04 9.73 5.76
C VAL A 250 16.22 10.56 5.29
N LYS A 251 16.64 10.41 4.01
CA LYS A 251 17.82 11.08 3.46
C LYS A 251 17.73 12.60 3.52
N TYR A 252 16.62 13.14 3.04
CA TYR A 252 16.53 14.57 2.72
C TYR A 252 15.68 15.37 3.71
N VAL A 253 14.84 14.70 4.49
CA VAL A 253 13.96 15.37 5.45
C VAL A 253 14.40 15.11 6.89
N LEU A 254 14.36 13.86 7.34
CA LEU A 254 14.54 13.54 8.75
C LEU A 254 15.99 13.75 9.23
N LYS A 255 17.00 13.39 8.44
CA LYS A 255 18.41 13.64 8.79
C LYS A 255 18.74 15.13 8.80
N LYS A 256 18.11 15.93 7.94
CA LYS A 256 18.25 17.38 7.95
C LYS A 256 17.63 17.97 9.23
N GLU A 257 16.39 17.56 9.55
CA GLU A 257 15.71 18.00 10.78
C GLU A 257 16.51 17.62 12.03
N LEU A 258 17.03 16.39 12.11
CA LEU A 258 17.87 15.93 13.19
C LEU A 258 19.10 16.84 13.36
N THR A 259 19.78 17.14 12.24
CA THR A 259 20.99 17.99 12.25
C THR A 259 20.67 19.40 12.80
N GLU A 260 19.54 19.96 12.41
CA GLU A 260 19.08 21.28 12.89
C GLU A 260 18.82 21.25 14.40
N LYS A 261 18.08 20.25 14.91
CA LYS A 261 17.81 20.07 16.35
C LYS A 261 19.08 19.83 17.19
N MET A 262 20.07 19.14 16.64
CA MET A 262 21.35 18.95 17.30
C MET A 262 22.16 20.25 17.45
N LYS A 263 22.05 21.17 16.48
CA LYS A 263 22.71 22.49 16.54
C LYS A 263 22.04 23.41 17.55
N GLU A 264 20.73 23.40 17.67
CA GLU A 264 19.97 24.23 18.63
C GLU A 264 20.26 23.84 20.10
N LYS A 265 20.73 22.61 20.35
CA LYS A 265 21.06 22.10 21.68
C LYS A 265 22.47 22.50 22.13
N ARG A 266 23.33 22.97 21.22
CA ARG A 266 24.71 23.45 21.53
C ARG A 266 24.74 24.92 21.89
#